data_18cade4a810bf7c15cb188d8ba3f8430
#
_entry.id   18cade4a810bf7c15cb188d8ba3f8430
#
_cell.length_a   1.000
_cell.length_b   1.000
_cell.length_c   1.000
_cell.angle_alpha   90.00
_cell.angle_beta   90.00
_cell.angle_gamma   90.00
#
_symmetry.space_group_name_H-M   'P 1'
#
loop_
_entity.id
_entity.type
_entity.pdbx_description
1 polymer ?
#
loop_
_entity_poly.entity_id
_entity_poly.type
_entity_poly.pdbx_seq_one_letter_code
_entity_poly.pdbx_strand_id
1 'polypeptide(L)'
;MEVRGQRSPGARALTAGVRSAPLDGVDDTYELLLGEWHVQRAITNRRWSCTAAFSGTATVAQRDPSDLDTAEYLEAGTLRIGAHRGAAQRRLRYVRQDDGTVIVTFPDGRTFLRCDLRSGWGSATHLCGDDRYDVTWRLHTRGVLVEEWQVRGPQKDYVASTVLRRLRRDGRHAA
;
A
#
# COMPACT_ATOMS: atom_id res chain seq x y z
N MET A 1 -25.86 35.32 37.18
CA MET A 1 -25.69 33.88 37.34
C MET A 1 -25.05 33.38 36.04
N GLU A 2 -23.71 33.34 36.08
CA GLU A 2 -22.87 33.19 34.89
C GLU A 2 -22.48 31.71 34.76
N VAL A 3 -22.87 31.09 33.66
CA VAL A 3 -22.53 29.69 33.35
C VAL A 3 -21.23 29.67 32.56
N ARG A 4 -20.15 29.27 33.22
CA ARG A 4 -18.84 29.02 32.61
C ARG A 4 -18.91 27.82 31.70
N GLY A 5 -18.68 28.04 30.39
CA GLY A 5 -18.48 26.96 29.41
C GLY A 5 -17.12 26.29 29.58
N GLN A 6 -17.13 24.98 29.80
CA GLN A 6 -15.95 24.14 29.78
C GLN A 6 -15.49 23.93 28.35
N ARG A 7 -14.25 24.32 28.07
CA ARG A 7 -13.56 24.02 26.80
C ARG A 7 -12.99 22.60 26.86
N SER A 8 -13.41 21.75 25.94
CA SER A 8 -12.80 20.43 25.71
C SER A 8 -11.37 20.58 25.19
N PRO A 9 -10.41 19.74 25.63
CA PRO A 9 -9.05 19.81 25.13
C PRO A 9 -8.97 19.25 23.71
N GLY A 10 -8.40 20.06 22.81
CA GLY A 10 -8.20 19.75 21.41
C GLY A 10 -7.33 18.51 21.21
N ALA A 11 -7.73 17.67 20.29
CA ALA A 11 -6.94 16.59 19.76
C ALA A 11 -5.68 17.17 19.09
N ARG A 12 -4.53 16.99 19.71
CA ARG A 12 -3.22 17.27 19.12
C ARG A 12 -3.00 16.29 17.99
N ALA A 13 -2.96 16.79 16.77
CA ALA A 13 -2.43 16.08 15.61
C ALA A 13 -0.96 15.75 15.87
N LEU A 14 -0.66 14.46 15.96
CA LEU A 14 0.71 13.95 16.02
C LEU A 14 1.32 13.98 14.60
N THR A 15 1.66 15.15 14.12
CA THR A 15 2.59 15.33 13.01
C THR A 15 4.01 15.35 13.57
N ALA A 16 4.49 14.19 14.01
CA ALA A 16 5.92 14.01 14.23
C ALA A 16 6.57 13.83 12.85
N GLY A 17 7.13 14.91 12.32
CA GLY A 17 7.96 14.88 11.13
C GLY A 17 9.23 14.07 11.40
N VAL A 18 9.20 12.78 11.10
CA VAL A 18 10.40 11.97 10.96
C VAL A 18 11.08 12.39 9.66
N ARG A 19 12.07 13.28 9.76
CA ARG A 19 13.03 13.52 8.68
C ARG A 19 13.94 12.28 8.62
N SER A 20 13.51 11.25 7.90
CA SER A 20 14.41 10.15 7.55
C SER A 20 15.37 10.66 6.49
N ALA A 21 16.68 10.44 6.70
CA ALA A 21 17.67 10.58 5.65
C ALA A 21 17.23 9.75 4.42
N PRO A 22 17.54 10.20 3.19
CA PRO A 22 17.24 9.41 2.01
C PRO A 22 17.91 8.05 2.18
N LEU A 23 17.13 6.98 1.98
CA LEU A 23 17.68 5.63 1.95
C LEU A 23 18.64 5.56 0.76
N ASP A 24 19.79 4.95 0.95
CA ASP A 24 20.65 4.53 -0.15
C ASP A 24 19.78 3.76 -1.14
N GLY A 25 19.84 4.15 -2.42
CA GLY A 25 18.94 3.69 -3.46
C GLY A 25 18.78 2.17 -3.48
N VAL A 26 17.62 1.74 -3.91
CA VAL A 26 17.33 0.33 -4.17
C VAL A 26 17.62 0.08 -5.63
N ASP A 27 18.55 -0.84 -5.94
CA ASP A 27 18.92 -1.12 -7.34
C ASP A 27 17.77 -1.73 -8.13
N ASP A 28 16.86 -2.45 -7.45
CA ASP A 28 15.79 -3.21 -8.07
C ASP A 28 14.51 -3.19 -7.22
N THR A 29 13.46 -2.62 -7.79
CA THR A 29 12.13 -2.53 -7.16
C THR A 29 11.51 -3.91 -6.96
N TYR A 30 11.72 -4.84 -7.90
CA TYR A 30 11.14 -6.19 -7.83
C TYR A 30 11.70 -6.95 -6.63
N GLU A 31 13.01 -7.01 -6.49
CA GLU A 31 13.69 -7.66 -5.36
C GLU A 31 13.31 -7.02 -4.02
N LEU A 32 13.15 -5.70 -4.00
CA LEU A 32 12.67 -5.01 -2.81
C LEU A 32 11.28 -5.47 -2.40
N LEU A 33 10.37 -5.73 -3.36
CA LEU A 33 8.97 -6.04 -3.05
C LEU A 33 8.76 -7.51 -2.68
N LEU A 34 9.62 -8.43 -3.11
CA LEU A 34 9.52 -9.86 -2.77
C LEU A 34 9.46 -10.10 -1.26
N GLY A 35 8.63 -11.05 -0.83
CA GLY A 35 8.52 -11.50 0.55
C GLY A 35 7.15 -11.28 1.17
N GLU A 36 7.10 -11.27 2.50
CA GLU A 36 5.86 -11.16 3.28
C GLU A 36 5.78 -9.83 4.00
N TRP A 37 4.58 -9.25 4.02
CA TRP A 37 4.32 -7.94 4.55
C TRP A 37 3.07 -7.93 5.42
N HIS A 38 3.14 -7.29 6.57
CA HIS A 38 1.95 -6.89 7.32
C HIS A 38 1.39 -5.61 6.70
N VAL A 39 0.09 -5.59 6.44
CA VAL A 39 -0.60 -4.50 5.74
C VAL A 39 -1.61 -3.85 6.67
N GLN A 40 -1.49 -2.55 6.84
CA GLN A 40 -2.49 -1.72 7.51
C GLN A 40 -2.90 -0.59 6.56
N ARG A 41 -4.19 -0.49 6.27
CA ARG A 41 -4.73 0.53 5.37
C ARG A 41 -5.90 1.26 6.01
N ALA A 42 -5.82 2.59 6.02
CA ALA A 42 -6.93 3.47 6.34
C ALA A 42 -7.51 4.05 5.04
N ILE A 43 -8.82 4.03 4.91
CA ILE A 43 -9.55 4.52 3.74
C ILE A 43 -10.55 5.57 4.21
N THR A 44 -10.56 6.74 3.57
CA THR A 44 -11.55 7.79 3.79
C THR A 44 -12.29 8.04 2.49
N ASN A 45 -13.56 7.66 2.46
CA ASN A 45 -14.45 7.95 1.35
C ASN A 45 -15.05 9.34 1.57
N ARG A 46 -14.72 10.28 0.68
CA ARG A 46 -15.18 11.68 0.79
C ARG A 46 -16.60 11.85 0.29
N ARG A 47 -17.02 11.04 -0.67
CA ARG A 47 -18.36 11.09 -1.26
C ARG A 47 -19.44 10.74 -0.24
N TRP A 48 -19.17 9.76 0.63
CA TRP A 48 -20.14 9.26 1.61
C TRP A 48 -19.74 9.56 3.06
N SER A 49 -18.71 10.38 3.26
CA SER A 49 -18.20 10.75 4.59
C SER A 49 -17.99 9.53 5.51
N CYS A 50 -17.54 8.40 4.95
CA CYS A 50 -17.31 7.19 5.70
C CYS A 50 -15.85 6.77 5.67
N THR A 51 -15.45 6.04 6.73
CA THR A 51 -14.11 5.50 6.88
C THR A 51 -14.14 3.98 6.86
N ALA A 52 -13.09 3.39 6.30
CA ALA A 52 -12.85 1.96 6.36
C ALA A 52 -11.40 1.69 6.76
N ALA A 53 -11.14 0.52 7.31
CA ALA A 53 -9.79 0.07 7.64
C ALA A 53 -9.60 -1.38 7.22
N PHE A 54 -8.45 -1.67 6.62
CA PHE A 54 -8.03 -3.03 6.31
C PHE A 54 -6.79 -3.36 7.15
N SER A 55 -6.75 -4.59 7.66
CA SER A 55 -5.58 -5.18 8.31
C SER A 55 -5.42 -6.63 7.86
N GLY A 56 -4.21 -6.98 7.44
CA GLY A 56 -3.93 -8.31 6.92
C GLY A 56 -2.46 -8.50 6.58
N THR A 57 -2.21 -9.46 5.70
CA THR A 57 -0.88 -9.76 5.18
C THR A 57 -0.88 -9.68 3.66
N ALA A 58 0.27 -9.38 3.08
CA ALA A 58 0.51 -9.53 1.66
C ALA A 58 1.75 -10.37 1.44
N THR A 59 1.69 -11.26 0.45
CA THR A 59 2.83 -12.04 -0.02
C THR A 59 3.13 -11.66 -1.45
N VAL A 60 4.39 -11.38 -1.74
CA VAL A 60 4.91 -11.22 -3.10
C VAL A 60 5.89 -12.38 -3.35
N ALA A 61 5.49 -13.33 -4.18
CA ALA A 61 6.28 -14.54 -4.39
C ALA A 61 6.23 -15.01 -5.84
N GLN A 62 7.37 -15.47 -6.33
CA GLN A 62 7.47 -16.22 -7.59
C GLN A 62 6.70 -17.54 -7.43
N ARG A 63 5.86 -17.87 -8.39
CA ARG A 63 5.05 -19.10 -8.36
C ARG A 63 5.55 -20.12 -9.35
N ASP A 64 6.18 -19.67 -10.41
CA ASP A 64 6.74 -20.51 -11.46
C ASP A 64 8.27 -20.46 -11.39
N PRO A 65 8.96 -21.58 -11.11
CA PRO A 65 10.42 -21.61 -11.09
C PRO A 65 11.08 -21.32 -12.44
N SER A 66 10.31 -21.46 -13.54
CA SER A 66 10.79 -21.14 -14.88
C SER A 66 10.60 -19.66 -15.27
N ASP A 67 9.83 -18.91 -14.50
CA ASP A 67 9.58 -17.47 -14.69
C ASP A 67 10.02 -16.70 -13.43
N LEU A 68 11.28 -16.31 -13.40
CA LEU A 68 11.88 -15.58 -12.26
C LEU A 68 11.55 -14.09 -12.28
N ASP A 69 11.01 -13.58 -13.37
CA ASP A 69 10.69 -12.16 -13.53
C ASP A 69 9.22 -11.85 -13.18
N THR A 70 8.41 -12.87 -12.89
CA THR A 70 7.02 -12.69 -12.48
C THR A 70 6.78 -13.17 -11.05
N ALA A 71 6.17 -12.31 -10.22
CA ALA A 71 5.70 -12.64 -8.89
C ALA A 71 4.20 -12.41 -8.76
N GLU A 72 3.53 -13.26 -7.98
CA GLU A 72 2.16 -13.02 -7.56
C GLU A 72 2.15 -12.17 -6.27
N TYR A 73 1.39 -11.08 -6.30
CA TYR A 73 0.99 -10.35 -5.09
C TYR A 73 -0.37 -10.88 -4.63
N LEU A 74 -0.42 -11.40 -3.43
CA LEU A 74 -1.65 -11.83 -2.75
C LEU A 74 -1.80 -11.09 -1.43
N GLU A 75 -2.80 -10.23 -1.34
CA GLU A 75 -3.19 -9.56 -0.08
C GLU A 75 -4.46 -10.23 0.45
N ALA A 76 -4.46 -10.59 1.73
CA ALA A 76 -5.61 -11.16 2.42
C ALA A 76 -5.71 -10.65 3.85
N GLY A 77 -6.94 -10.39 4.31
CA GLY A 77 -7.15 -9.87 5.66
C GLY A 77 -8.60 -9.51 5.94
N THR A 78 -8.78 -8.63 6.90
CA THR A 78 -10.10 -8.14 7.33
C THR A 78 -10.29 -6.68 6.93
N LEU A 79 -11.38 -6.41 6.23
CA LEU A 79 -11.89 -5.06 5.97
C LEU A 79 -12.99 -4.74 7.00
N ARG A 80 -12.90 -3.55 7.58
CA ARG A 80 -13.91 -3.00 8.49
C ARG A 80 -14.46 -1.69 7.92
N ILE A 81 -15.79 -1.58 7.87
CA ILE A 81 -16.51 -0.37 7.43
C ILE A 81 -17.57 -0.10 8.50
N GLY A 82 -17.36 0.92 9.34
CA GLY A 82 -18.22 1.15 10.52
C GLY A 82 -18.22 -0.06 11.46
N ALA A 83 -19.41 -0.61 11.74
CA ALA A 83 -19.60 -1.81 12.56
C ALA A 83 -19.42 -3.13 11.78
N HIS A 84 -19.38 -3.09 10.45
CA HIS A 84 -19.28 -4.30 9.62
C HIS A 84 -17.82 -4.75 9.48
N ARG A 85 -17.62 -6.08 9.52
CA ARG A 85 -16.34 -6.75 9.30
C ARG A 85 -16.51 -7.87 8.29
N GLY A 86 -15.57 -8.00 7.38
CA GLY A 86 -15.56 -9.06 6.37
C GLY A 86 -14.17 -9.40 5.92
N ALA A 87 -13.99 -10.62 5.41
CA ALA A 87 -12.77 -11.01 4.73
C ALA A 87 -12.63 -10.21 3.43
N ALA A 88 -11.40 -9.80 3.11
CA ALA A 88 -11.08 -9.13 1.86
C ALA A 88 -9.76 -9.66 1.32
N GLN A 89 -9.67 -9.79 -0.01
CA GLN A 89 -8.47 -10.22 -0.69
C GLN A 89 -8.28 -9.45 -1.99
N ARG A 90 -7.02 -9.34 -2.43
CA ARG A 90 -6.64 -8.76 -3.70
C ARG A 90 -5.47 -9.55 -4.30
N ARG A 91 -5.52 -9.78 -5.61
CA ARG A 91 -4.43 -10.41 -6.37
C ARG A 91 -3.97 -9.47 -7.47
N LEU A 92 -2.67 -9.42 -7.67
CA LEU A 92 -2.00 -8.72 -8.76
C LEU A 92 -0.80 -9.56 -9.20
N ARG A 93 -0.22 -9.24 -10.36
CA ARG A 93 1.07 -9.77 -10.79
C ARG A 93 2.07 -8.64 -10.88
N TYR A 94 3.29 -8.91 -10.49
CA TYR A 94 4.43 -8.01 -10.56
C TYR A 94 5.41 -8.57 -11.57
N VAL A 95 5.66 -7.83 -12.63
CA VAL A 95 6.55 -8.25 -13.72
C VAL A 95 7.77 -7.35 -13.70
N ARG A 96 8.93 -7.95 -13.43
CA ARG A 96 10.23 -7.28 -13.41
C ARG A 96 10.53 -6.69 -14.77
N GLN A 97 11.17 -5.55 -14.82
CA GLN A 97 11.65 -4.91 -16.02
C GLN A 97 13.19 -4.80 -15.97
N ASP A 98 13.84 -4.82 -17.13
CA ASP A 98 15.31 -4.73 -17.26
C ASP A 98 15.88 -3.45 -16.64
N ASP A 99 15.09 -2.40 -16.54
CA ASP A 99 15.48 -1.14 -15.92
C ASP A 99 15.28 -1.09 -14.39
N GLY A 100 14.99 -2.22 -13.73
CA GLY A 100 14.81 -2.31 -12.29
C GLY A 100 13.46 -1.80 -11.77
N THR A 101 12.51 -1.48 -12.65
CA THR A 101 11.13 -1.17 -12.30
C THR A 101 10.23 -2.40 -12.34
N VAL A 102 8.97 -2.26 -11.91
CA VAL A 102 7.96 -3.31 -11.93
C VAL A 102 6.72 -2.84 -12.67
N ILE A 103 6.26 -3.63 -13.64
CA ILE A 103 4.91 -3.49 -14.17
C ILE A 103 3.96 -4.30 -13.29
N VAL A 104 2.97 -3.62 -12.74
CA VAL A 104 1.89 -4.25 -11.98
C VAL A 104 0.73 -4.52 -12.93
N THR A 105 0.24 -5.76 -12.96
CA THR A 105 -0.90 -6.15 -13.79
C THR A 105 -2.01 -6.78 -12.96
N PHE A 106 -3.21 -6.75 -13.49
CA PHE A 106 -4.31 -7.56 -12.99
C PHE A 106 -4.09 -9.04 -13.33
N PRO A 107 -4.80 -10.00 -12.69
CA PRO A 107 -4.67 -11.43 -13.00
C PRO A 107 -4.98 -11.79 -14.45
N ASP A 108 -5.78 -10.98 -15.14
CA ASP A 108 -6.13 -11.13 -16.56
C ASP A 108 -5.07 -10.59 -17.53
N GLY A 109 -3.95 -10.08 -17.01
CA GLY A 109 -2.81 -9.57 -17.77
C GLY A 109 -2.90 -8.09 -18.16
N ARG A 110 -4.02 -7.41 -17.91
CA ARG A 110 -4.13 -5.97 -18.18
C ARG A 110 -3.21 -5.19 -17.27
N THR A 111 -2.47 -4.25 -17.83
CA THR A 111 -1.59 -3.38 -17.06
C THR A 111 -2.40 -2.50 -16.11
N PHE A 112 -1.97 -2.47 -14.85
CA PHE A 112 -2.52 -1.57 -13.84
C PHE A 112 -1.65 -0.32 -13.73
N LEU A 113 -0.36 -0.46 -13.41
CA LEU A 113 0.57 0.66 -13.27
C LEU A 113 2.03 0.20 -13.36
N ARG A 114 2.94 1.17 -13.41
CA ARG A 114 4.39 0.94 -13.25
C ARG A 114 4.84 1.47 -11.91
N CYS A 115 5.59 0.67 -11.17
CA CYS A 115 6.16 0.99 -9.88
C CYS A 115 7.68 1.13 -9.99
N ASP A 116 8.21 2.26 -9.52
CA ASP A 116 9.63 2.53 -9.41
C ASP A 116 9.94 3.03 -7.99
N LEU A 117 10.72 2.26 -7.25
CA LEU A 117 11.14 2.59 -5.88
C LEU A 117 12.65 2.77 -5.74
N ARG A 118 13.39 2.83 -6.85
CA ARG A 118 14.85 2.92 -6.85
C ARG A 118 15.36 4.18 -6.15
N SER A 119 14.62 5.28 -6.23
CA SER A 119 14.94 6.53 -5.49
C SER A 119 14.38 6.56 -4.07
N GLY A 120 13.73 5.47 -3.60
CA GLY A 120 13.00 5.45 -2.33
C GLY A 120 11.64 6.14 -2.39
N TRP A 121 11.27 6.71 -3.53
CA TRP A 121 9.99 7.37 -3.78
C TRP A 121 9.53 7.09 -5.21
N GLY A 122 8.22 6.96 -5.41
CA GLY A 122 7.62 6.75 -6.72
C GLY A 122 6.19 7.23 -6.79
N SER A 123 5.69 7.42 -8.01
CA SER A 123 4.28 7.73 -8.26
C SER A 123 3.84 7.15 -9.59
N ALA A 124 2.54 6.86 -9.69
CA ALA A 124 1.92 6.44 -10.93
C ALA A 124 0.46 6.90 -10.99
N THR A 125 -0.07 6.94 -12.21
CA THR A 125 -1.49 7.19 -12.47
C THR A 125 -2.05 6.05 -13.31
N HIS A 126 -3.23 5.56 -12.93
CA HIS A 126 -4.01 4.62 -13.74
C HIS A 126 -5.37 5.21 -14.07
N LEU A 127 -5.75 5.13 -15.33
CA LEU A 127 -7.07 5.53 -15.82
C LEU A 127 -7.90 4.28 -16.11
N CYS A 128 -9.13 4.24 -15.59
CA CYS A 128 -10.06 3.13 -15.82
C CYS A 128 -11.44 3.71 -16.16
N GLY A 129 -11.74 3.84 -17.45
CA GLY A 129 -12.87 4.63 -17.92
C GLY A 129 -12.72 6.08 -17.43
N ASP A 130 -13.74 6.59 -16.76
CA ASP A 130 -13.77 7.94 -16.20
C ASP A 130 -13.14 8.05 -14.80
N ASP A 131 -12.67 6.94 -14.25
CA ASP A 131 -12.00 6.91 -12.94
C ASP A 131 -10.49 7.11 -13.08
N ARG A 132 -9.94 7.96 -12.23
CA ARG A 132 -8.51 8.22 -12.09
C ARG A 132 -8.01 7.74 -10.74
N TYR A 133 -6.94 6.95 -10.78
CA TYR A 133 -6.23 6.41 -9.63
C TYR A 133 -4.82 6.96 -9.61
N ASP A 134 -4.52 7.85 -8.68
CA ASP A 134 -3.18 8.36 -8.44
C ASP A 134 -2.61 7.66 -7.22
N VAL A 135 -1.39 7.16 -7.33
CA VAL A 135 -0.66 6.54 -6.23
C VAL A 135 0.70 7.17 -6.05
N THR A 136 1.11 7.29 -4.80
CA THR A 136 2.49 7.59 -4.43
C THR A 136 3.01 6.54 -3.47
N TRP A 137 4.29 6.23 -3.59
CA TRP A 137 5.01 5.32 -2.70
C TRP A 137 6.17 6.04 -2.04
N ARG A 138 6.42 5.72 -0.78
CA ARG A 138 7.57 6.18 -0.04
C ARG A 138 8.18 5.03 0.76
N LEU A 139 9.42 4.73 0.47
CA LEU A 139 10.21 3.76 1.21
C LEU A 139 10.86 4.48 2.41
N HIS A 140 10.44 4.15 3.62
CA HIS A 140 11.04 4.68 4.84
C HIS A 140 12.28 3.89 5.28
N THR A 141 12.23 2.57 5.10
CA THR A 141 13.32 1.62 5.27
C THR A 141 13.10 0.47 4.29
N ARG A 142 14.08 -0.40 4.07
CA ARG A 142 13.90 -1.62 3.25
C ARG A 142 12.77 -2.55 3.77
N GLY A 143 12.28 -2.30 4.97
CA GLY A 143 11.17 -3.05 5.59
C GLY A 143 9.91 -2.24 5.85
N VAL A 144 9.84 -0.96 5.47
CA VAL A 144 8.66 -0.12 5.69
C VAL A 144 8.36 0.71 4.43
N LEU A 145 7.29 0.37 3.76
CA LEU A 145 6.77 1.07 2.58
C LEU A 145 5.43 1.71 2.94
N VAL A 146 5.26 2.97 2.58
CA VAL A 146 3.99 3.70 2.66
C VAL A 146 3.46 3.92 1.26
N GLU A 147 2.18 3.64 1.08
CA GLU A 147 1.46 3.80 -0.18
C GLU A 147 0.25 4.70 0.06
N GLU A 148 0.11 5.74 -0.74
CA GLU A 148 -1.02 6.68 -0.66
C GLU A 148 -1.76 6.71 -1.99
N TRP A 149 -3.05 6.44 -1.96
CA TRP A 149 -3.95 6.48 -3.10
C TRP A 149 -4.89 7.67 -3.02
N GLN A 150 -5.08 8.33 -4.14
CA GLN A 150 -6.17 9.24 -4.37
C GLN A 150 -6.97 8.75 -5.58
N VAL A 151 -8.25 8.47 -5.36
CA VAL A 151 -9.14 7.95 -6.40
C VAL A 151 -10.28 8.91 -6.61
N ARG A 152 -10.48 9.31 -7.86
CA ARG A 152 -11.54 10.22 -8.29
C ARG A 152 -12.23 9.65 -9.51
N GLY A 153 -13.54 9.83 -9.58
CA GLY A 153 -14.38 9.42 -10.71
C GLY A 153 -15.84 9.75 -10.48
N PRO A 154 -16.71 9.43 -11.43
CA PRO A 154 -18.13 9.75 -11.32
C PRO A 154 -18.81 9.15 -10.09
N GLN A 155 -18.35 7.98 -9.66
CA GLN A 155 -18.88 7.24 -8.50
C GLN A 155 -17.83 7.05 -7.38
N LYS A 156 -16.61 7.60 -7.53
CA LYS A 156 -15.49 7.38 -6.61
C LYS A 156 -14.87 8.72 -6.20
N ASP A 157 -14.73 8.92 -4.91
CA ASP A 157 -13.91 9.98 -4.32
C ASP A 157 -13.42 9.48 -2.96
N TYR A 158 -12.22 8.91 -2.93
CA TYR A 158 -11.62 8.43 -1.69
C TYR A 158 -10.10 8.56 -1.70
N VAL A 159 -9.55 8.57 -0.50
CA VAL A 159 -8.11 8.42 -0.26
C VAL A 159 -7.87 7.16 0.56
N ALA A 160 -6.74 6.50 0.31
CA ALA A 160 -6.30 5.38 1.11
C ALA A 160 -4.82 5.53 1.44
N SER A 161 -4.47 5.41 2.72
CA SER A 161 -3.09 5.37 3.18
C SER A 161 -2.80 3.98 3.71
N THR A 162 -1.76 3.35 3.18
CA THR A 162 -1.34 1.99 3.50
C THR A 162 0.08 2.00 4.04
N VAL A 163 0.31 1.31 5.15
CA VAL A 163 1.64 1.00 5.66
C VAL A 163 1.88 -0.49 5.49
N LEU A 164 2.92 -0.83 4.76
CA LEU A 164 3.42 -2.20 4.61
C LEU A 164 4.69 -2.33 5.45
N ARG A 165 4.70 -3.33 6.35
CA ARG A 165 5.86 -3.68 7.18
C ARG A 165 6.31 -5.08 6.84
N ARG A 166 7.57 -5.24 6.44
CA ARG A 166 8.13 -6.55 6.11
C ARG A 166 8.08 -7.45 7.34
N LEU A 167 7.52 -8.63 7.17
CA LEU A 167 7.58 -9.68 8.17
C LEU A 167 8.98 -10.31 8.16
N ARG A 168 9.63 -10.42 9.32
CA ARG A 168 10.87 -11.16 9.45
C ARG A 168 10.54 -12.64 9.27
N ARG A 169 11.24 -13.31 8.38
CA ARG A 169 11.28 -14.77 8.46
C ARG A 169 12.04 -15.09 9.73
N ASP A 170 11.34 -15.50 10.79
CA ASP A 170 12.00 -16.11 11.93
C ASP A 170 12.75 -17.32 11.39
N GLY A 171 14.08 -17.24 11.44
CA GLY A 171 14.96 -18.33 11.04
C GLY A 171 14.78 -19.49 12.00
N ARG A 172 13.71 -20.26 11.85
CA ARG A 172 13.68 -21.61 12.41
C ARG A 172 14.60 -22.47 11.56
N HIS A 173 15.82 -22.56 12.00
CA HIS A 173 16.69 -23.65 11.60
C HIS A 173 15.95 -24.94 11.92
N ALA A 174 15.60 -25.72 10.89
CA ALA A 174 15.33 -27.11 11.06
C ALA A 174 16.63 -27.73 11.53
N ALA A 175 16.62 -28.24 12.76
CA ALA A 175 17.62 -29.15 13.27
C ALA A 175 17.35 -30.53 12.67
#